data_c75d7ccf35ef8069445a85734ab1c39d
#
_entry.id   c75d7ccf35ef8069445a85734ab1c39d
#
_cell.length_a   1.000
_cell.length_b   1.000
_cell.length_c   1.000
_cell.angle_alpha   90.00
_cell.angle_beta   90.00
_cell.angle_gamma   90.00
#
_symmetry.space_group_name_H-M   'P 1'
#
loop_
_entity.id
_entity.type
_entity.pdbx_description
1 polymer ?
#
loop_
_entity_poly.entity_id
_entity_poly.type
_entity_poly.pdbx_seq_one_letter_code
_entity_poly.pdbx_strand_id
1 'polypeptide(L)'
;MTTLHNLGFPRIGARRELKQAVEAYWAGTLQQSELEHVGRSLRERHWTLQAEAGLDAVPVGDFAWYDQILEFSCLLGVVPPRFQQPDDQPVSLDTLFRMARGRAPSGEPAAACEMTKWFDTNYHYIVPELEGDQRFRIARETLFDQVDEARALNLDAKPVIPGPLTYLYLSKGESFDGAADSA
;
A
#
# COMPACT_ATOMS: atom_id res chain seq x y z
N MET A 1 -6.52 -17.79 27.06
CA MET A 1 -7.56 -17.51 26.05
C MET A 1 -6.90 -17.52 24.69
N THR A 2 -7.53 -18.09 23.67
CA THR A 2 -7.03 -18.04 22.29
C THR A 2 -7.55 -16.77 21.64
N THR A 3 -6.66 -15.97 21.04
CA THR A 3 -7.04 -14.74 20.30
C THR A 3 -7.25 -15.10 18.83
N LEU A 4 -8.41 -14.79 18.30
CA LEU A 4 -8.76 -15.01 16.89
C LEU A 4 -8.44 -13.75 16.08
N HIS A 5 -7.63 -13.92 15.03
CA HIS A 5 -7.27 -12.86 14.10
C HIS A 5 -6.88 -13.46 12.75
N ASN A 6 -6.76 -12.60 11.73
CA ASN A 6 -6.22 -12.96 10.41
C ASN A 6 -5.11 -11.98 9.96
N LEU A 7 -4.63 -12.14 8.73
CA LEU A 7 -3.56 -11.30 8.15
C LEU A 7 -4.07 -10.33 7.09
N GLY A 8 -5.36 -10.32 6.79
CA GLY A 8 -5.92 -9.42 5.80
C GLY A 8 -7.30 -9.85 5.31
N PHE A 9 -7.98 -8.94 4.64
CA PHE A 9 -9.30 -9.13 4.05
C PHE A 9 -9.34 -8.59 2.61
N PRO A 10 -10.10 -9.21 1.68
CA PRO A 10 -10.19 -8.73 0.30
C PRO A 10 -10.66 -7.28 0.21
N ARG A 11 -9.75 -6.36 -0.18
CA ARG A 11 -9.99 -4.91 -0.17
C ARG A 11 -10.90 -4.40 -1.26
N ILE A 12 -11.11 -5.19 -2.34
CA ILE A 12 -11.75 -4.70 -3.57
C ILE A 12 -13.23 -4.32 -3.39
N GLY A 13 -13.88 -4.85 -2.36
CA GLY A 13 -15.32 -4.72 -2.11
C GLY A 13 -16.15 -5.74 -2.91
N ALA A 14 -17.35 -6.07 -2.38
CA ALA A 14 -18.25 -7.09 -2.93
C ALA A 14 -18.72 -6.80 -4.36
N ARG A 15 -18.79 -5.52 -4.74
CA ARG A 15 -19.17 -5.04 -6.07
C ARG A 15 -18.00 -4.39 -6.81
N ARG A 16 -16.77 -4.62 -6.36
CA ARG A 16 -15.53 -4.04 -6.91
C ARG A 16 -15.48 -2.52 -6.76
N GLU A 17 -16.04 -1.98 -5.69
CA GLU A 17 -16.19 -0.54 -5.43
C GLU A 17 -14.83 0.16 -5.46
N LEU A 18 -13.79 -0.44 -4.85
CA LEU A 18 -12.44 0.14 -4.87
C LEU A 18 -11.92 0.29 -6.30
N LYS A 19 -12.09 -0.74 -7.13
CA LYS A 19 -11.62 -0.69 -8.51
C LYS A 19 -12.31 0.44 -9.29
N GLN A 20 -13.63 0.52 -9.17
CA GLN A 20 -14.44 1.55 -9.86
C GLN A 20 -14.01 2.96 -9.43
N ALA A 21 -13.83 3.18 -8.12
CA ALA A 21 -13.41 4.47 -7.58
C ALA A 21 -11.99 4.85 -8.03
N VAL A 22 -11.05 3.92 -8.00
CA VAL A 22 -9.67 4.15 -8.47
C VAL A 22 -9.64 4.45 -9.97
N GLU A 23 -10.39 3.72 -10.79
CA GLU A 23 -10.49 3.97 -12.23
C GLU A 23 -11.13 5.35 -12.53
N ALA A 24 -12.18 5.73 -11.79
CA ALA A 24 -12.82 7.05 -11.90
C ALA A 24 -11.87 8.19 -11.49
N TYR A 25 -11.09 7.99 -10.42
CA TYR A 25 -10.06 8.94 -10.02
C TYR A 25 -9.00 9.12 -11.11
N TRP A 26 -8.50 8.03 -11.68
CA TRP A 26 -7.53 8.08 -12.77
C TRP A 26 -8.06 8.74 -14.05
N ALA A 27 -9.37 8.63 -14.28
CA ALA A 27 -10.05 9.30 -15.38
C ALA A 27 -10.34 10.79 -15.10
N GLY A 28 -10.07 11.28 -13.88
CA GLY A 28 -10.37 12.65 -13.46
C GLY A 28 -11.85 12.93 -13.21
N THR A 29 -12.68 11.89 -13.09
CA THR A 29 -14.13 12.01 -12.86
C THR A 29 -14.52 11.85 -11.38
N LEU A 30 -13.57 11.49 -10.51
CA LEU A 30 -13.71 11.41 -9.07
C LEU A 30 -12.63 12.24 -8.40
N GLN A 31 -12.95 13.00 -7.35
CA GLN A 31 -11.96 13.74 -6.57
C GLN A 31 -11.24 12.82 -5.58
N GLN A 32 -10.04 13.22 -5.15
CA GLN A 32 -9.25 12.44 -4.18
C GLN A 32 -10.02 12.20 -2.88
N SER A 33 -10.70 13.20 -2.34
CA SER A 33 -11.49 13.08 -1.10
C SER A 33 -12.62 12.06 -1.22
N GLU A 34 -13.24 11.94 -2.39
CA GLU A 34 -14.27 10.95 -2.67
C GLU A 34 -13.68 9.55 -2.76
N LEU A 35 -12.52 9.38 -3.41
CA LEU A 35 -11.78 8.14 -3.43
C LEU A 35 -11.41 7.68 -2.02
N GLU A 36 -10.86 8.57 -1.20
CA GLU A 36 -10.50 8.30 0.20
C GLU A 36 -11.73 7.91 1.03
N HIS A 37 -12.86 8.57 0.80
CA HIS A 37 -14.13 8.21 1.46
C HIS A 37 -14.57 6.77 1.09
N VAL A 38 -14.49 6.38 -0.19
CA VAL A 38 -14.77 5.00 -0.61
C VAL A 38 -13.83 4.02 0.11
N GLY A 39 -12.54 4.31 0.18
CA GLY A 39 -11.56 3.48 0.89
C GLY A 39 -11.91 3.31 2.37
N ARG A 40 -12.23 4.42 3.05
CA ARG A 40 -12.65 4.41 4.47
C ARG A 40 -13.92 3.58 4.68
N SER A 41 -14.95 3.78 3.87
CA SER A 41 -16.21 3.03 3.95
C SER A 41 -16.01 1.53 3.71
N LEU A 42 -15.06 1.15 2.84
CA LEU A 42 -14.72 -0.25 2.62
C LEU A 42 -14.04 -0.86 3.84
N ARG A 43 -13.05 -0.16 4.43
CA ARG A 43 -12.35 -0.62 5.64
C ARG A 43 -13.32 -0.79 6.81
N GLU A 44 -14.12 0.22 7.10
CA GLU A 44 -15.14 0.19 8.16
C GLU A 44 -16.06 -1.04 8.01
N ARG A 45 -16.63 -1.23 6.82
CA ARG A 45 -17.51 -2.37 6.53
C ARG A 45 -16.80 -3.72 6.70
N HIS A 46 -15.55 -3.83 6.22
CA HIS A 46 -14.80 -5.06 6.28
C HIS A 46 -14.35 -5.39 7.70
N TRP A 47 -13.95 -4.42 8.48
CA TRP A 47 -13.60 -4.61 9.89
C TRP A 47 -14.81 -5.00 10.73
N THR A 48 -15.93 -4.32 10.55
CA THR A 48 -17.21 -4.65 11.23
C THR A 48 -17.62 -6.09 10.92
N LEU A 49 -17.60 -6.49 9.64
CA LEU A 49 -17.92 -7.86 9.22
C LEU A 49 -17.02 -8.90 9.89
N GLN A 50 -15.75 -8.63 10.03
CA GLN A 50 -14.77 -9.54 10.67
C GLN A 50 -14.99 -9.62 12.18
N ALA A 51 -15.25 -8.51 12.85
CA ALA A 51 -15.55 -8.45 14.26
C ALA A 51 -16.88 -9.19 14.56
N GLU A 52 -17.93 -8.98 13.76
CA GLU A 52 -19.20 -9.69 13.87
C GLU A 52 -19.06 -11.22 13.63
N ALA A 53 -18.08 -11.63 12.80
CA ALA A 53 -17.75 -13.01 12.59
C ALA A 53 -16.93 -13.64 13.74
N GLY A 54 -16.58 -12.86 14.76
CA GLY A 54 -15.93 -13.33 15.99
C GLY A 54 -14.42 -13.16 16.04
N LEU A 55 -13.81 -12.30 15.18
CA LEU A 55 -12.41 -11.95 15.35
C LEU A 55 -12.23 -11.03 16.56
N ASP A 56 -11.24 -11.33 17.40
CA ASP A 56 -10.85 -10.49 18.53
C ASP A 56 -10.05 -9.26 18.09
N ALA A 57 -9.30 -9.38 16.97
CA ALA A 57 -8.54 -8.27 16.41
C ALA A 57 -8.68 -8.23 14.88
N VAL A 58 -8.94 -7.05 14.33
CA VAL A 58 -9.06 -6.83 12.88
C VAL A 58 -7.73 -6.39 12.27
N PRO A 59 -7.40 -6.85 11.04
CA PRO A 59 -6.18 -6.41 10.37
C PRO A 59 -6.29 -4.95 9.92
N VAL A 60 -5.21 -4.19 10.09
CA VAL A 60 -5.03 -2.85 9.51
C VAL A 60 -3.69 -2.82 8.76
N GLY A 61 -3.59 -1.99 7.71
CA GLY A 61 -2.41 -1.97 6.84
C GLY A 61 -2.41 -3.01 5.72
N ASP A 62 -3.38 -3.91 5.70
CA ASP A 62 -3.65 -4.83 4.58
C ASP A 62 -4.42 -4.16 3.44
N PHE A 63 -5.09 -3.04 3.70
CA PHE A 63 -5.73 -2.25 2.66
C PHE A 63 -4.68 -1.46 1.87
N ALA A 64 -4.71 -1.58 0.55
CA ALA A 64 -3.82 -0.89 -0.37
C ALA A 64 -4.61 -0.29 -1.53
N TRP A 65 -4.23 0.91 -1.99
CA TRP A 65 -4.82 1.52 -3.18
C TRP A 65 -4.43 0.77 -4.46
N TYR A 66 -3.23 0.21 -4.49
CA TYR A 66 -2.72 -0.57 -5.61
C TYR A 66 -2.21 -1.94 -5.15
N ASP A 67 -1.09 -2.01 -4.45
CA ASP A 67 -0.58 -3.23 -3.80
C ASP A 67 0.09 -2.91 -2.44
N GLN A 68 0.22 -3.93 -1.59
CA GLN A 68 0.70 -3.78 -0.23
C GLN A 68 2.19 -3.37 -0.16
N ILE A 69 3.04 -3.83 -1.08
CA ILE A 69 4.47 -3.51 -1.10
C ILE A 69 4.67 -2.06 -1.51
N LEU A 70 3.91 -1.57 -2.48
CA LEU A 70 3.92 -0.16 -2.88
C LEU A 70 3.46 0.76 -1.74
N GLU A 71 2.37 0.39 -1.03
CA GLU A 71 1.95 1.15 0.16
C GLU A 71 3.05 1.22 1.21
N PHE A 72 3.74 0.09 1.45
CA PHE A 72 4.82 0.03 2.41
C PHE A 72 6.05 0.82 1.95
N SER A 73 6.35 0.83 0.65
CA SER A 73 7.39 1.70 0.06
C SER A 73 7.07 3.18 0.29
N CYS A 74 5.82 3.59 0.05
CA CYS A 74 5.38 4.95 0.31
C CYS A 74 5.43 5.31 1.81
N LEU A 75 5.06 4.37 2.70
CA LEU A 75 5.18 4.54 4.15
C LEU A 75 6.63 4.80 4.56
N LEU A 76 7.58 4.06 3.98
CA LEU A 76 9.01 4.14 4.29
C LEU A 76 9.75 5.25 3.54
N GLY A 77 9.09 5.98 2.64
CA GLY A 77 9.72 7.03 1.82
C GLY A 77 10.62 6.49 0.71
N VAL A 78 10.43 5.24 0.32
CA VAL A 78 11.14 4.64 -0.82
C VAL A 78 10.44 5.05 -2.11
N VAL A 79 10.90 6.16 -2.68
CA VAL A 79 10.38 6.76 -3.91
C VAL A 79 11.54 7.05 -4.84
N PRO A 80 11.62 6.39 -6.01
CA PRO A 80 12.70 6.65 -6.96
C PRO A 80 12.78 8.12 -7.39
N PRO A 81 14.00 8.69 -7.62
CA PRO A 81 14.21 10.12 -7.89
C PRO A 81 13.42 10.67 -9.05
N ARG A 82 13.12 9.83 -10.06
CA ARG A 82 12.33 10.23 -11.23
C ARG A 82 10.92 10.72 -10.91
N PHE A 83 10.39 10.41 -9.72
CA PHE A 83 9.08 10.88 -9.28
C PHE A 83 9.13 12.22 -8.54
N GLN A 84 10.34 12.75 -8.30
CA GLN A 84 10.58 14.09 -7.72
C GLN A 84 9.84 14.32 -6.41
N GLN A 85 9.90 13.33 -5.50
CA GLN A 85 9.28 13.43 -4.18
C GLN A 85 10.17 14.25 -3.24
N PRO A 86 9.71 15.40 -2.71
CA PRO A 86 10.48 16.16 -1.74
C PRO A 86 10.62 15.37 -0.42
N ASP A 87 11.80 15.41 0.21
CA ASP A 87 12.09 14.69 1.45
C ASP A 87 11.31 15.21 2.67
N ASP A 88 10.94 16.49 2.65
CA ASP A 88 10.20 17.17 3.71
C ASP A 88 8.67 17.07 3.58
N GLN A 89 8.18 16.41 2.54
CA GLN A 89 6.75 16.24 2.28
C GLN A 89 6.30 14.79 2.38
N PRO A 90 5.05 14.55 2.82
CA PRO A 90 4.45 13.23 2.76
C PRO A 90 4.34 12.72 1.32
N VAL A 91 4.52 11.41 1.12
CA VAL A 91 4.30 10.79 -0.18
C VAL A 91 2.80 10.85 -0.52
N SER A 92 2.48 11.55 -1.61
CA SER A 92 1.09 11.74 -2.04
C SER A 92 0.49 10.47 -2.66
N LEU A 93 -0.84 10.43 -2.73
CA LEU A 93 -1.55 9.37 -3.45
C LEU A 93 -1.22 9.37 -4.94
N ASP A 94 -1.03 10.54 -5.54
CA ASP A 94 -0.63 10.65 -6.95
C ASP A 94 0.81 10.19 -7.18
N THR A 95 1.73 10.40 -6.24
CA THR A 95 3.07 9.81 -6.31
C THR A 95 2.98 8.27 -6.28
N LEU A 96 2.18 7.69 -5.39
CA LEU A 96 1.93 6.25 -5.35
C LEU A 96 1.41 5.74 -6.71
N PHE A 97 0.42 6.40 -7.31
CA PHE A 97 -0.12 5.99 -8.60
C PHE A 97 0.86 6.21 -9.76
N ARG A 98 1.70 7.25 -9.71
CA ARG A 98 2.78 7.42 -10.70
C ARG A 98 3.80 6.28 -10.61
N MET A 99 4.18 5.86 -9.40
CA MET A 99 5.04 4.69 -9.21
C MET A 99 4.42 3.42 -9.80
N ALA A 100 3.12 3.21 -9.60
CA ALA A 100 2.41 2.04 -10.11
C ALA A 100 2.18 2.03 -11.62
N ARG A 101 1.94 3.20 -12.25
CA ARG A 101 1.38 3.30 -13.60
C ARG A 101 2.10 4.31 -14.50
N GLY A 102 3.09 5.02 -14.00
CA GLY A 102 3.78 6.09 -14.70
C GLY A 102 3.04 7.42 -14.76
N ARG A 103 1.79 7.48 -14.34
CA ARG A 103 0.94 8.69 -14.37
C ARG A 103 -0.15 8.66 -13.29
N ALA A 104 -0.59 9.85 -12.90
CA ALA A 104 -1.73 10.10 -12.01
C ALA A 104 -2.44 11.39 -12.45
N PRO A 105 -3.56 11.79 -11.81
CA PRO A 105 -4.22 13.08 -12.09
C PRO A 105 -3.33 14.29 -11.92
N SER A 106 -2.35 14.24 -11.01
CA SER A 106 -1.35 15.30 -10.82
C SER A 106 0.09 14.78 -10.87
N GLY A 107 1.03 15.70 -11.04
CA GLY A 107 2.47 15.43 -11.14
C GLY A 107 2.91 15.02 -12.54
N GLU A 108 4.20 15.19 -12.81
CA GLU A 108 4.80 14.86 -14.12
C GLU A 108 4.82 13.34 -14.33
N PRO A 109 4.40 12.84 -15.51
CA PRO A 109 4.54 11.44 -15.88
C PRO A 109 6.00 10.97 -15.84
N ALA A 110 6.23 9.76 -15.38
CA ALA A 110 7.54 9.12 -15.38
C ALA A 110 7.41 7.62 -15.68
N ALA A 111 8.50 6.94 -15.99
CA ALA A 111 8.46 5.49 -16.17
C ALA A 111 8.01 4.83 -14.86
N ALA A 112 6.96 3.99 -14.93
CA ALA A 112 6.48 3.23 -13.77
C ALA A 112 7.58 2.34 -13.20
N CYS A 113 7.46 2.00 -11.92
CA CYS A 113 8.27 0.94 -11.34
C CYS A 113 7.89 -0.41 -11.94
N GLU A 114 8.79 -1.37 -11.88
CA GLU A 114 8.54 -2.71 -12.38
C GLU A 114 7.42 -3.39 -11.60
N MET A 115 6.62 -4.20 -12.29
CA MET A 115 5.61 -5.07 -11.69
C MET A 115 6.03 -6.52 -11.92
N THR A 116 6.05 -7.32 -10.86
CA THR A 116 6.35 -8.76 -10.96
C THR A 116 5.43 -9.57 -10.06
N LYS A 117 5.50 -10.90 -10.18
CA LYS A 117 4.69 -11.81 -9.37
C LYS A 117 5.18 -11.84 -7.93
N TRP A 118 4.22 -11.87 -6.99
CA TRP A 118 4.48 -12.20 -5.61
C TRP A 118 4.82 -13.68 -5.50
N PHE A 119 6.10 -14.00 -5.36
CA PHE A 119 6.62 -15.37 -5.37
C PHE A 119 6.06 -16.17 -6.57
N ASP A 120 5.60 -17.38 -6.36
CA ASP A 120 5.02 -18.23 -7.40
C ASP A 120 3.48 -18.17 -7.42
N THR A 121 2.92 -16.96 -7.32
CA THR A 121 1.48 -16.71 -7.32
C THR A 121 1.04 -15.89 -8.53
N ASN A 122 -0.28 -15.74 -8.69
CA ASN A 122 -0.86 -14.80 -9.68
C ASN A 122 -1.02 -13.37 -9.13
N TYR A 123 -0.68 -13.14 -7.86
CA TYR A 123 -0.66 -11.79 -7.31
C TYR A 123 0.61 -11.08 -7.76
N HIS A 124 0.47 -9.83 -8.21
CA HIS A 124 1.58 -8.98 -8.65
C HIS A 124 1.76 -7.82 -7.68
N TYR A 125 3.00 -7.37 -7.54
CA TYR A 125 3.35 -6.21 -6.73
C TYR A 125 4.30 -5.29 -7.51
N ILE A 126 4.37 -4.03 -7.10
CA ILE A 126 5.32 -3.05 -7.62
C ILE A 126 6.64 -3.22 -6.88
N VAL A 127 7.70 -3.47 -7.61
CA VAL A 127 9.04 -3.73 -7.08
C VAL A 127 9.62 -2.46 -6.48
N PRO A 128 10.00 -2.44 -5.18
CA PRO A 128 10.70 -1.31 -4.60
C PRO A 128 12.09 -1.16 -5.25
N GLU A 129 12.43 0.06 -5.63
CA GLU A 129 13.73 0.41 -6.18
C GLU A 129 14.53 1.13 -5.10
N LEU A 130 15.58 0.50 -4.58
CA LEU A 130 16.43 1.02 -3.52
C LEU A 130 17.69 1.64 -4.10
N GLU A 131 18.07 2.81 -3.62
CA GLU A 131 19.33 3.46 -3.95
C GLU A 131 20.44 3.03 -2.99
N GLY A 132 21.71 3.15 -3.40
CA GLY A 132 22.86 2.73 -2.60
C GLY A 132 22.97 3.44 -1.24
N ASP A 133 22.43 4.64 -1.13
CA ASP A 133 22.34 5.43 0.11
C ASP A 133 20.92 5.57 0.65
N GLN A 134 20.02 4.64 0.31
CA GLN A 134 18.61 4.66 0.70
C GLN A 134 18.43 4.90 2.20
N ARG A 135 17.67 5.94 2.52
CA ARG A 135 17.22 6.24 3.88
C ARG A 135 15.75 5.93 4.04
N PHE A 136 15.41 5.27 5.14
CA PHE A 136 14.04 4.97 5.50
C PHE A 136 13.51 5.98 6.51
N ARG A 137 12.34 6.51 6.26
CA ARG A 137 11.63 7.42 7.16
C ARG A 137 10.13 7.19 7.06
N ILE A 138 9.37 7.56 8.07
CA ILE A 138 7.91 7.59 7.93
C ILE A 138 7.55 8.77 7.02
N ALA A 139 7.13 8.45 5.81
CA ALA A 139 6.83 9.43 4.77
C ALA A 139 5.34 9.44 4.36
N ARG A 140 4.54 8.54 4.94
CA ARG A 140 3.09 8.48 4.77
C ARG A 140 2.45 7.88 6.02
N GLU A 141 1.39 8.47 6.53
CA GLU A 141 0.79 8.07 7.81
C GLU A 141 -0.42 7.13 7.66
N THR A 142 -0.74 6.67 6.45
CA THR A 142 -1.94 5.89 6.13
C THR A 142 -2.13 4.65 7.04
N LEU A 143 -1.04 4.01 7.47
CA LEU A 143 -1.12 2.87 8.40
C LEU A 143 -1.63 3.33 9.77
N PHE A 144 -1.14 4.46 10.27
CA PHE A 144 -1.53 5.01 11.56
C PHE A 144 -2.98 5.50 11.51
N ASP A 145 -3.37 6.18 10.42
CA ASP A 145 -4.75 6.58 10.17
C ASP A 145 -5.71 5.38 10.22
N GLN A 146 -5.34 4.25 9.61
CA GLN A 146 -6.16 3.04 9.65
C GLN A 146 -6.28 2.45 11.06
N VAL A 147 -5.21 2.53 11.88
CA VAL A 147 -5.28 2.13 13.30
C VAL A 147 -6.29 3.00 14.04
N ASP A 148 -6.24 4.30 13.84
CA ASP A 148 -7.14 5.24 14.51
C ASP A 148 -8.58 5.11 14.00
N GLU A 149 -8.80 4.87 12.71
CA GLU A 149 -10.11 4.54 12.14
C GLU A 149 -10.71 3.29 12.80
N ALA A 150 -9.94 2.20 12.94
CA ALA A 150 -10.44 0.97 13.57
C ALA A 150 -10.74 1.17 15.07
N ARG A 151 -9.87 1.91 15.78
CA ARG A 151 -10.09 2.26 17.20
C ARG A 151 -11.31 3.13 17.41
N ALA A 152 -11.61 4.06 16.50
CA ALA A 152 -12.81 4.88 16.55
C ALA A 152 -14.10 4.05 16.45
N LEU A 153 -14.03 2.84 15.87
CA LEU A 153 -15.11 1.86 15.85
C LEU A 153 -15.11 0.94 17.08
N ASN A 154 -14.27 1.20 18.09
CA ASN A 154 -14.05 0.34 19.27
C ASN A 154 -13.56 -1.07 18.91
N LEU A 155 -12.77 -1.21 17.85
CA LEU A 155 -12.17 -2.47 17.42
C LEU A 155 -10.70 -2.54 17.82
N ASP A 156 -10.22 -3.73 18.21
CA ASP A 156 -8.81 -3.99 18.39
C ASP A 156 -8.12 -4.06 17.02
N ALA A 157 -7.22 -3.12 16.76
CA ALA A 157 -6.47 -3.04 15.51
C ALA A 157 -5.16 -3.82 15.59
N LYS A 158 -4.97 -4.74 14.65
CA LYS A 158 -3.73 -5.49 14.48
C LYS A 158 -3.00 -5.01 13.22
N PRO A 159 -1.92 -4.22 13.31
CA PRO A 159 -1.12 -3.85 12.15
C PRO A 159 -0.52 -5.08 11.45
N VAL A 160 -0.69 -5.14 10.14
CA VAL A 160 -0.12 -6.18 9.26
C VAL A 160 0.82 -5.50 8.27
N ILE A 161 2.11 -5.76 8.41
CA ILE A 161 3.16 -5.16 7.60
C ILE A 161 4.09 -6.24 7.03
N PRO A 162 4.71 -6.03 5.86
CA PRO A 162 5.78 -6.89 5.37
C PRO A 162 6.95 -6.93 6.35
N GLY A 163 7.51 -8.10 6.60
CA GLY A 163 8.74 -8.20 7.37
C GLY A 163 9.92 -7.57 6.62
N PRO A 164 10.93 -7.00 7.33
CA PRO A 164 12.03 -6.28 6.69
C PRO A 164 12.82 -7.17 5.72
N LEU A 165 13.08 -8.42 6.05
CA LEU A 165 13.77 -9.36 5.15
C LEU A 165 12.95 -9.64 3.89
N THR A 166 11.63 -9.82 4.01
CA THR A 166 10.74 -9.99 2.86
C THR A 166 10.75 -8.75 1.98
N TYR A 167 10.65 -7.56 2.57
CA TYR A 167 10.66 -6.31 1.82
C TYR A 167 11.98 -6.14 1.03
N LEU A 168 13.12 -6.35 1.67
CA LEU A 168 14.42 -6.27 1.02
C LEU A 168 14.58 -7.33 -0.09
N TYR A 169 14.14 -8.56 0.16
CA TYR A 169 14.18 -9.64 -0.84
C TYR A 169 13.34 -9.33 -2.09
N LEU A 170 12.22 -8.63 -1.93
CA LEU A 170 11.33 -8.23 -3.02
C LEU A 170 11.77 -6.93 -3.71
N SER A 171 12.81 -6.27 -3.20
CA SER A 171 13.32 -5.00 -3.72
C SER A 171 14.44 -5.23 -4.74
N LYS A 172 14.69 -4.21 -5.57
CA LYS A 172 15.85 -4.09 -6.45
C LYS A 172 16.73 -2.94 -5.99
N GLY A 173 18.04 -3.05 -6.15
CA GLY A 173 19.00 -1.99 -5.86
C GLY A 173 20.41 -2.37 -6.32
N GLU A 174 21.25 -1.39 -6.59
CA GLU A 174 22.63 -1.61 -7.07
C GLU A 174 23.47 -2.53 -6.17
N SER A 175 23.13 -2.61 -4.87
CA SER A 175 23.83 -3.46 -3.90
C SER A 175 23.33 -4.91 -3.89
N PHE A 176 22.23 -5.22 -4.55
CA PHE A 176 21.61 -6.56 -4.56
C PHE A 176 21.84 -7.33 -5.86
N ASP A 177 22.20 -6.66 -6.94
CA ASP A 177 22.46 -7.30 -8.25
C ASP A 177 23.72 -8.19 -8.25
N GLY A 178 24.61 -8.05 -7.26
CA GLY A 178 25.81 -8.87 -7.11
C GLY A 178 25.60 -10.26 -6.49
N ALA A 179 24.41 -10.57 -5.98
CA ALA A 179 24.13 -11.86 -5.33
C ALA A 179 23.40 -12.87 -6.23
N ALA A 180 22.83 -12.44 -7.36
CA ALA A 180 22.01 -13.28 -8.24
C ALA A 180 22.81 -13.92 -9.40
N ASP A 181 24.02 -13.46 -9.71
CA ASP A 181 24.83 -13.98 -10.84
C ASP A 181 25.88 -15.03 -10.44
N SER A 182 25.80 -15.61 -9.26
CA SER A 182 26.75 -16.64 -8.80
C SER A 182 26.07 -17.94 -8.35
N ALA A 183 25.09 -18.43 -9.07
CA ALA A 183 24.54 -19.78 -8.90
C ALA A 183 24.30 -20.46 -10.25
#